data_ac0781ea53286d18aef64cb3aab98185
#
_entry.id   ac0781ea53286d18aef64cb3aab98185
#
_cell.length_a   1.000
_cell.length_b   1.000
_cell.length_c   1.000
_cell.angle_alpha   90.00
_cell.angle_beta   90.00
_cell.angle_gamma   90.00
#
_symmetry.space_group_name_H-M   'P 1'
#
loop_
_entity.id
_entity.type
_entity.pdbx_description
1 polymer ?
#
loop_
_entity_poly.entity_id
_entity_poly.type
_entity_poly.pdbx_seq_one_letter_code
_entity_poly.pdbx_strand_id
1 'polypeptide(L)'
;MPQTVAFTKGQGTGNDFVIIPDPDGALALSDAQVAALCDRRFGIGADGTLRVVRSAALVEGAATPDAEWFMDYRNADGSAAEMCGNGIRVFAKYLLEAGLATLDDAPLLIGTRAGT
;
A
#
# COMPACT_ATOMS: atom_id res chain seq x y z
N MET A 1 -23.63 -8.01 -2.49
CA MET A 1 -22.73 -8.12 -3.65
C MET A 1 -21.30 -8.35 -3.16
N PRO A 2 -20.65 -9.38 -3.64
CA PRO A 2 -19.24 -9.54 -3.33
C PRO A 2 -18.45 -8.39 -3.92
N GLN A 3 -17.57 -7.82 -3.13
CA GLN A 3 -16.68 -6.77 -3.58
C GLN A 3 -15.49 -7.38 -4.31
N THR A 4 -15.20 -6.88 -5.51
CA THR A 4 -14.04 -7.29 -6.27
C THR A 4 -12.89 -6.34 -5.96
N VAL A 5 -11.75 -6.90 -5.60
CA VAL A 5 -10.54 -6.14 -5.28
C VAL A 5 -9.44 -6.55 -6.25
N ALA A 6 -8.99 -5.59 -7.06
CA ALA A 6 -7.81 -5.79 -7.89
C ALA A 6 -6.57 -5.72 -7.01
N PHE A 7 -5.59 -6.58 -7.29
CA PHE A 7 -4.36 -6.60 -6.51
C PHE A 7 -3.18 -7.06 -7.35
N THR A 8 -1.99 -6.75 -6.86
CA THR A 8 -0.72 -7.31 -7.36
C THR A 8 0.06 -7.85 -6.17
N LYS A 9 0.67 -9.01 -6.36
CA LYS A 9 1.54 -9.57 -5.31
C LYS A 9 2.95 -9.06 -5.54
N GLY A 10 3.52 -8.42 -4.52
CA GLY A 10 4.88 -7.89 -4.56
C GLY A 10 5.77 -8.55 -3.50
N GLN A 11 7.06 -8.62 -3.78
CA GLN A 11 8.01 -9.24 -2.85
C GLN A 11 9.27 -8.39 -2.73
N GLY A 12 9.59 -8.01 -1.50
CA GLY A 12 10.87 -7.44 -1.13
C GLY A 12 11.76 -8.52 -0.53
N THR A 13 12.93 -8.14 -0.05
CA THR A 13 13.87 -9.09 0.57
C THR A 13 13.26 -9.64 1.87
N GLY A 14 12.80 -10.87 1.83
CA GLY A 14 12.25 -11.56 3.01
C GLY A 14 10.80 -11.25 3.34
N ASN A 15 10.15 -10.29 2.62
CA ASN A 15 8.76 -9.93 2.88
C ASN A 15 7.96 -9.93 1.59
N ASP A 16 6.69 -10.34 1.67
CA ASP A 16 5.76 -10.26 0.56
C ASP A 16 4.52 -9.46 0.94
N PHE A 17 3.93 -8.80 -0.05
CA PHE A 17 2.82 -7.87 0.17
C PHE A 17 1.75 -8.04 -0.90
N VAL A 18 0.49 -7.85 -0.50
CA VAL A 18 -0.62 -7.66 -1.43
C VAL A 18 -0.72 -6.15 -1.70
N ILE A 19 -0.50 -5.76 -2.94
CA ILE A 19 -0.56 -4.36 -3.36
C ILE A 19 -1.95 -4.09 -3.93
N ILE A 20 -2.66 -3.13 -3.34
CA ILE A 20 -4.04 -2.82 -3.70
C ILE A 20 -4.09 -1.39 -4.25
N PRO A 21 -4.26 -1.21 -5.57
CA PRO A 21 -4.42 0.12 -6.12
C PRO A 21 -5.81 0.67 -5.78
N ASP A 22 -5.83 1.83 -5.14
CA ASP A 22 -7.06 2.52 -4.73
C ASP A 22 -6.82 4.03 -4.71
N PRO A 23 -6.56 4.64 -5.89
CA PRO A 23 -6.14 6.04 -5.97
C PRO A 23 -7.08 7.02 -5.25
N ASP A 24 -8.38 6.77 -5.31
CA ASP A 24 -9.38 7.70 -4.78
C ASP A 24 -9.80 7.38 -3.35
N GLY A 25 -9.22 6.35 -2.73
CA GLY A 25 -9.55 5.97 -1.37
C GLY A 25 -10.96 5.39 -1.22
N ALA A 26 -11.49 4.77 -2.28
CA ALA A 26 -12.85 4.24 -2.29
C ALA A 26 -12.98 2.88 -1.59
N LEU A 27 -11.88 2.17 -1.42
CA LEU A 27 -11.87 0.85 -0.77
C LEU A 27 -11.64 1.01 0.73
N ALA A 28 -12.68 0.76 1.50
CA ALA A 28 -12.59 0.78 2.97
C ALA A 28 -12.51 -0.67 3.46
N LEU A 29 -11.30 -1.21 3.52
CA LEU A 29 -11.07 -2.56 4.00
C LEU A 29 -10.99 -2.59 5.52
N SER A 30 -11.79 -3.46 6.14
CA SER A 30 -11.72 -3.69 7.58
C SER A 30 -10.46 -4.49 7.94
N ASP A 31 -10.10 -4.47 9.22
CA ASP A 31 -8.98 -5.27 9.72
C ASP A 31 -9.18 -6.76 9.41
N ALA A 32 -10.42 -7.25 9.56
CA ALA A 32 -10.74 -8.64 9.25
C ALA A 32 -10.59 -8.96 7.77
N GLN A 33 -10.95 -8.03 6.88
CA GLN A 33 -10.78 -8.22 5.44
C GLN A 33 -9.31 -8.27 5.06
N VAL A 34 -8.49 -7.40 5.64
CA VAL A 34 -7.04 -7.41 5.42
C VAL A 34 -6.43 -8.72 5.92
N ALA A 35 -6.82 -9.15 7.12
CA ALA A 35 -6.34 -10.40 7.68
C ALA A 35 -6.72 -11.60 6.80
N ALA A 36 -7.93 -11.58 6.23
CA ALA A 36 -8.37 -12.63 5.32
C ALA A 36 -7.55 -12.67 4.03
N LEU A 37 -7.21 -11.50 3.47
CA LEU A 37 -6.35 -11.43 2.29
C LEU A 37 -4.95 -11.98 2.57
N CYS A 38 -4.41 -11.69 3.75
CA CYS A 38 -3.06 -12.08 4.12
C CYS A 38 -2.96 -13.52 4.60
N ASP A 39 -4.08 -14.20 4.84
CA ASP A 39 -4.08 -15.58 5.29
C ASP A 39 -3.44 -16.48 4.22
N ARG A 40 -2.38 -17.20 4.59
CA ARG A 40 -1.63 -18.01 3.64
C ARG A 40 -2.34 -19.29 3.25
N ARG A 41 -3.39 -19.66 3.97
CA ARG A 41 -4.14 -20.89 3.74
C ARG A 41 -5.40 -20.67 2.92
N PHE A 42 -6.17 -19.64 3.27
CA PHE A 42 -7.47 -19.38 2.65
C PHE A 42 -7.53 -18.07 1.87
N GLY A 43 -6.50 -17.23 1.98
CA GLY A 43 -6.40 -15.98 1.24
C GLY A 43 -5.28 -16.02 0.22
N ILE A 44 -4.83 -14.83 -0.18
CA ILE A 44 -3.71 -14.68 -1.12
C ILE A 44 -2.38 -15.05 -0.42
N GLY A 45 -2.28 -14.73 0.85
CA GLY A 45 -1.09 -14.97 1.65
C GLY A 45 -0.06 -13.87 1.49
N ALA A 46 0.23 -13.16 2.58
CA ALA A 46 1.24 -12.09 2.58
C ALA A 46 1.58 -11.69 4.01
N ASP A 47 2.71 -11.01 4.16
CA ASP A 47 3.10 -10.38 5.43
C ASP A 47 2.27 -9.14 5.74
N GLY A 48 1.70 -8.52 4.72
CA GLY A 48 0.86 -7.35 4.89
C GLY A 48 0.29 -6.85 3.58
N THR A 49 -0.46 -5.74 3.64
CA THR A 49 -1.02 -5.08 2.47
C THR A 49 -0.43 -3.69 2.31
N LEU A 50 -0.25 -3.29 1.06
CA LEU A 50 0.15 -1.93 0.68
C LEU A 50 -0.95 -1.36 -0.20
N ARG A 51 -1.78 -0.47 0.33
CA ARG A 51 -2.80 0.20 -0.46
C ARG A 51 -2.19 1.44 -1.10
N VAL A 52 -2.30 1.53 -2.42
CA VAL A 52 -1.79 2.65 -3.21
C VAL A 52 -2.89 3.68 -3.34
N VAL A 53 -2.80 4.75 -2.56
CA VAL A 53 -3.84 5.76 -2.48
C VAL A 53 -3.20 7.15 -2.57
N ARG A 54 -3.92 8.11 -3.14
CA ARG A 54 -3.43 9.50 -3.16
C ARG A 54 -3.45 10.07 -1.75
N SER A 55 -2.39 10.80 -1.39
CA SER A 55 -2.32 11.45 -0.07
C SER A 55 -3.52 12.36 0.16
N ALA A 56 -3.99 13.04 -0.88
CA ALA A 56 -5.15 13.92 -0.80
C ALA A 56 -6.47 13.18 -0.50
N ALA A 57 -6.53 11.87 -0.71
CA ALA A 57 -7.74 11.07 -0.50
C ALA A 57 -7.84 10.50 0.91
N LEU A 58 -6.81 10.64 1.73
CA LEU A 58 -6.78 10.11 3.10
C LEU A 58 -6.57 11.23 4.12
N VAL A 59 -7.19 11.07 5.29
CA VAL A 59 -6.95 11.97 6.43
C VAL A 59 -5.49 11.91 6.84
N GLU A 60 -4.92 10.71 6.93
CA GLU A 60 -3.51 10.51 7.28
C GLU A 60 -2.56 11.14 6.27
N GLY A 61 -2.98 11.23 5.01
CA GLY A 61 -2.19 11.86 3.95
C GLY A 61 -2.03 13.36 4.09
N ALA A 62 -2.81 14.00 4.97
CA ALA A 62 -2.69 15.44 5.22
C ALA A 62 -1.33 15.81 5.81
N ALA A 63 -0.66 14.87 6.48
CA ALA A 63 0.68 15.08 7.03
C ALA A 63 1.79 14.96 5.97
N THR A 64 1.46 14.48 4.77
CA THR A 64 2.43 14.30 3.67
C THR A 64 1.92 14.95 2.38
N PRO A 65 1.62 16.28 2.39
CA PRO A 65 1.03 16.93 1.21
C PRO A 65 2.00 17.07 0.05
N ASP A 66 3.30 16.89 0.29
CA ASP A 66 4.35 16.95 -0.72
C ASP A 66 4.46 15.64 -1.53
N ALA A 67 3.85 14.56 -1.08
CA ALA A 67 3.84 13.28 -1.77
C ALA A 67 2.48 13.04 -2.42
N GLU A 68 2.45 12.71 -3.70
CA GLU A 68 1.21 12.37 -4.40
C GLU A 68 0.63 11.06 -3.87
N TRP A 69 1.48 10.07 -3.66
CA TRP A 69 1.07 8.73 -3.27
C TRP A 69 1.40 8.45 -1.82
N PHE A 70 0.44 7.84 -1.14
CA PHE A 70 0.55 7.43 0.26
C PHE A 70 0.57 5.91 0.33
N MET A 71 1.54 5.35 1.06
CA MET A 71 1.64 3.93 1.31
C MET A 71 0.81 3.60 2.56
N ASP A 72 -0.40 3.10 2.36
CA ASP A 72 -1.24 2.63 3.45
C ASP A 72 -0.87 1.18 3.76
N TYR A 73 0.09 1.04 4.66
CA TYR A 73 0.60 -0.26 5.06
C TYR A 73 -0.18 -0.81 6.24
N ARG A 74 -0.62 -2.06 6.11
CA ARG A 74 -1.23 -2.82 7.20
C ARG A 74 -0.54 -4.15 7.36
N ASN A 75 -0.36 -4.56 8.63
CA ASN A 75 0.15 -5.88 8.96
C ASN A 75 -0.84 -6.98 8.57
N ALA A 76 -0.39 -8.24 8.61
CA ALA A 76 -1.23 -9.38 8.24
C ALA A 76 -2.47 -9.55 9.13
N ASP A 77 -2.48 -8.96 10.33
CA ASP A 77 -3.64 -8.98 11.22
C ASP A 77 -4.62 -7.82 10.96
N GLY A 78 -4.31 -6.96 9.99
CA GLY A 78 -5.11 -5.80 9.65
C GLY A 78 -4.74 -4.52 10.39
N SER A 79 -3.87 -4.58 11.39
CA SER A 79 -3.47 -3.39 12.13
C SER A 79 -2.65 -2.43 11.26
N ALA A 80 -2.88 -1.13 11.44
CA ALA A 80 -2.13 -0.12 10.73
C ALA A 80 -0.66 -0.11 11.17
N ALA A 81 0.24 0.08 10.22
CA ALA A 81 1.67 0.17 10.47
C ALA A 81 2.21 1.47 9.91
N GLU A 82 3.28 1.98 10.52
CA GLU A 82 3.86 3.26 10.13
C GLU A 82 4.65 3.15 8.84
N MET A 83 5.64 2.28 8.80
CA MET A 83 6.54 2.14 7.67
C MET A 83 7.26 0.80 7.73
N CYS A 84 7.62 0.27 6.57
CA CYS A 84 8.47 -0.89 6.42
C CYS A 84 9.44 -0.63 5.28
N GLY A 85 10.75 -0.74 5.53
CA GLY A 85 11.76 -0.50 4.51
C GLY A 85 11.60 -1.39 3.28
N ASN A 86 11.28 -2.67 3.48
CA ASN A 86 11.00 -3.58 2.36
C ASN A 86 9.71 -3.18 1.63
N GLY A 87 8.69 -2.76 2.38
CA GLY A 87 7.44 -2.28 1.81
C GLY A 87 7.62 -1.05 0.93
N ILE A 88 8.44 -0.10 1.36
CA ILE A 88 8.74 1.10 0.58
C ILE A 88 9.36 0.73 -0.77
N ARG A 89 10.29 -0.21 -0.80
CA ARG A 89 10.93 -0.64 -2.04
C ARG A 89 9.93 -1.29 -2.99
N VAL A 90 9.09 -2.17 -2.47
CA VAL A 90 8.05 -2.85 -3.24
C VAL A 90 7.04 -1.82 -3.76
N PHE A 91 6.63 -0.88 -2.92
CA PHE A 91 5.68 0.17 -3.27
C PHE A 91 6.23 1.07 -4.39
N ALA A 92 7.47 1.54 -4.24
CA ALA A 92 8.12 2.37 -5.25
C ALA A 92 8.23 1.64 -6.59
N LYS A 93 8.63 0.37 -6.58
CA LYS A 93 8.71 -0.45 -7.78
C LYS A 93 7.36 -0.57 -8.46
N TYR A 94 6.30 -0.79 -7.68
CA TYR A 94 4.94 -0.87 -8.22
C TYR A 94 4.54 0.44 -8.91
N LEU A 95 4.78 1.59 -8.27
CA LEU A 95 4.43 2.89 -8.84
C LEU A 95 5.10 3.10 -10.19
N LEU A 96 6.37 2.73 -10.30
CA LEU A 96 7.12 2.88 -11.54
C LEU A 96 6.62 1.92 -12.63
N GLU A 97 6.40 0.66 -12.30
CA GLU A 97 5.95 -0.36 -13.25
C GLU A 97 4.53 -0.12 -13.74
N ALA A 98 3.67 0.40 -12.86
CA ALA A 98 2.28 0.71 -13.20
C ALA A 98 2.12 2.05 -13.92
N GLY A 99 3.20 2.81 -14.09
CA GLY A 99 3.17 4.11 -14.74
C GLY A 99 2.54 5.21 -13.91
N LEU A 100 2.40 5.01 -12.59
CA LEU A 100 1.82 5.99 -11.67
C LEU A 100 2.85 7.03 -11.23
N ALA A 101 4.13 6.75 -11.38
CA ALA A 101 5.22 7.66 -11.06
C ALA A 101 6.36 7.45 -12.04
N THR A 102 7.19 8.47 -12.17
CA THR A 102 8.40 8.41 -13.00
C THR A 102 9.59 8.90 -12.18
N LEU A 103 10.78 8.38 -12.49
CA LEU A 103 12.02 8.89 -11.94
C LEU A 103 12.56 9.94 -12.91
N ASP A 104 12.27 11.21 -12.63
CA ASP A 104 12.82 12.34 -13.34
C ASP A 104 14.05 12.87 -12.58
N ASP A 105 14.28 14.18 -12.61
CA ASP A 105 15.39 14.80 -11.88
C ASP A 105 15.11 14.94 -10.39
N ALA A 106 13.86 14.74 -9.96
CA ALA A 106 13.47 14.87 -8.56
C ALA A 106 13.34 13.47 -7.91
N PRO A 107 13.62 13.34 -6.61
CA PRO A 107 13.40 12.08 -5.91
C PRO A 107 11.92 11.74 -5.85
N LEU A 108 11.62 10.44 -5.82
CA LEU A 108 10.26 9.95 -5.63
C LEU A 108 9.88 10.08 -4.16
N LEU A 109 8.84 10.88 -3.88
CA LEU A 109 8.33 11.08 -2.53
C LEU A 109 7.14 10.17 -2.29
N ILE A 110 7.17 9.43 -1.18
CA ILE A 110 6.09 8.53 -0.77
C ILE A 110 5.65 8.92 0.63
N GLY A 111 4.35 9.20 0.79
CA GLY A 111 3.77 9.48 2.09
C GLY A 111 3.57 8.21 2.89
N THR A 112 3.86 8.25 4.18
CA THR A 112 3.62 7.14 5.11
C THR A 112 3.08 7.69 6.42
N ARG A 113 2.62 6.80 7.30
CA ARG A 113 2.20 7.21 8.65
C ARG A 113 3.36 7.71 9.50
N ALA A 114 4.60 7.45 9.08
CA ALA A 114 5.81 7.99 9.72
C ALA A 114 6.28 9.31 9.08
N GLY A 115 5.59 9.81 8.05
CA GLY A 115 5.95 10.99 7.28
C GLY A 115 6.37 10.63 5.86
N THR A 116 6.87 11.62 5.15
CA THR A 116 7.33 11.44 3.77
C THR A 116 8.69 10.79 3.70
#